data_7c9df208ca0b397a9ed37865d2009bc7
#
_entry.id   7c9df208ca0b397a9ed37865d2009bc7
#
_cell.length_a   1.000
_cell.length_b   1.000
_cell.length_c   1.000
_cell.angle_alpha   90.00
_cell.angle_beta   90.00
_cell.angle_gamma   90.00
#
_symmetry.space_group_name_H-M   'P 1'
#
loop_
_entity.id
_entity.type
_entity.pdbx_description
1 polymer ?
#
loop_
_entity_poly.entity_id
_entity_poly.type
_entity_poly.pdbx_seq_one_letter_code
_entity_poly.pdbx_strand_id
1 'polypeptide(L)'
;MSDLQEKRPIRFVVDSMLGALSRYLRIMGYDAVYRSYYSDKILSELVQEGRILLTRTHATYRQYGNSIFIDSDLPQDQLKAVDDAIGLTRDREEWFKRCLVCNSCLVRAKEEAARDNVPDYILLKYSERMLFCPSCKKFYWPGTHRQRMLTRLKDWGF
;
A
#
# COMPACT_ATOMS: atom_id res chain seq x y z
N MET A 1 1.15 34.75 -10.65
CA MET A 1 1.90 33.54 -11.03
C MET A 1 1.87 32.65 -9.80
N SER A 2 0.94 31.73 -9.78
CA SER A 2 0.76 30.79 -8.67
C SER A 2 1.73 29.64 -8.87
N ASP A 3 2.70 29.51 -7.96
CA ASP A 3 3.55 28.34 -7.83
C ASP A 3 2.68 27.12 -7.57
N LEU A 4 2.34 26.39 -8.63
CA LEU A 4 1.93 25.00 -8.53
C LEU A 4 3.17 24.19 -8.13
N GLN A 5 3.52 24.25 -6.85
CA GLN A 5 4.38 23.23 -6.28
C GLN A 5 3.66 21.90 -6.47
N GLU A 6 4.09 21.13 -7.45
CA GLU A 6 3.70 19.72 -7.58
C GLU A 6 4.01 19.05 -6.25
N LYS A 7 2.98 18.84 -5.45
CA LYS A 7 3.08 18.19 -4.16
C LYS A 7 3.56 16.78 -4.43
N ARG A 8 4.83 16.51 -4.14
CA ARG A 8 5.41 15.16 -4.35
C ARG A 8 4.50 14.13 -3.72
N PRO A 9 4.20 13.03 -4.40
CA PRO A 9 3.31 12.00 -3.87
C PRO A 9 3.86 11.46 -2.54
N ILE A 10 3.00 11.33 -1.54
CA ILE A 10 3.35 10.75 -0.24
C ILE A 10 3.76 9.29 -0.45
N ARG A 11 4.93 8.93 0.05
CA ARG A 11 5.50 7.58 -0.02
C ARG A 11 5.97 7.14 1.36
N PHE A 12 5.82 5.87 1.67
CA PHE A 12 6.17 5.31 2.96
C PHE A 12 7.30 4.29 2.87
N VAL A 13 8.06 4.16 3.93
CA VAL A 13 8.81 2.96 4.29
C VAL A 13 8.25 2.45 5.61
N VAL A 14 7.87 1.19 5.64
CA VAL A 14 7.10 0.58 6.74
C VAL A 14 7.96 -0.46 7.44
N ASP A 15 8.13 -0.28 8.74
CA ASP A 15 8.93 -1.16 9.59
C ASP A 15 8.39 -2.61 9.60
N SER A 16 9.27 -3.55 9.87
CA SER A 16 9.00 -5.00 9.83
C SER A 16 7.80 -5.45 10.67
N MET A 17 7.50 -4.76 11.76
CA MET A 17 6.37 -5.05 12.65
C MET A 17 5.01 -4.58 12.11
N LEU A 18 4.98 -3.82 11.02
CA LEU A 18 3.79 -3.13 10.49
C LEU A 18 3.33 -3.70 9.13
N GLY A 19 3.50 -5.00 8.92
CA GLY A 19 3.16 -5.64 7.63
C GLY A 19 1.69 -5.49 7.23
N ALA A 20 0.75 -5.57 8.18
CA ALA A 20 -0.67 -5.35 7.91
C ALA A 20 -0.94 -3.89 7.48
N LEU A 21 -0.35 -2.91 8.17
CA LEU A 21 -0.46 -1.49 7.81
C LEU A 21 0.03 -1.23 6.38
N SER A 22 1.19 -1.80 6.00
CA SER A 22 1.73 -1.65 4.65
C SER A 22 0.74 -2.12 3.58
N ARG A 23 0.02 -3.19 3.86
CA ARG A 23 -0.99 -3.75 2.95
C ARG A 23 -2.18 -2.82 2.78
N TYR A 24 -2.70 -2.24 3.86
CA TYR A 24 -3.81 -1.27 3.78
C TYR A 24 -3.41 0.02 3.07
N LEU A 25 -2.20 0.53 3.29
CA LEU A 25 -1.69 1.68 2.55
C LEU A 25 -1.60 1.39 1.04
N ARG A 26 -1.17 0.18 0.65
CA ARG A 26 -1.15 -0.25 -0.76
C ARG A 26 -2.56 -0.39 -1.35
N ILE A 27 -3.53 -0.86 -0.57
CA ILE A 27 -4.94 -0.88 -1.00
C ILE A 27 -5.40 0.54 -1.33
N MET A 28 -5.04 1.53 -0.52
CA MET A 28 -5.38 2.94 -0.74
C MET A 28 -4.54 3.63 -1.82
N GLY A 29 -3.65 2.90 -2.52
CA GLY A 29 -2.85 3.39 -3.63
C GLY A 29 -1.47 3.95 -3.26
N TYR A 30 -1.13 4.02 -1.98
CA TYR A 30 0.16 4.54 -1.55
C TYR A 30 1.33 3.63 -1.89
N ASP A 31 2.45 4.24 -2.28
CA ASP A 31 3.73 3.58 -2.36
C ASP A 31 4.25 3.33 -0.93
N ALA A 32 4.12 2.09 -0.46
CA ALA A 32 4.50 1.66 0.88
C ALA A 32 5.47 0.47 0.80
N VAL A 33 6.76 0.77 0.85
CA VAL A 33 7.81 -0.24 0.88
C VAL A 33 7.77 -0.95 2.23
N TYR A 34 7.77 -2.28 2.21
CA TYR A 34 7.80 -3.12 3.40
C TYR A 34 8.76 -4.29 3.18
N ARG A 35 9.57 -4.56 4.20
CA ARG A 35 10.44 -5.73 4.28
C ARG A 35 10.38 -6.31 5.69
N SER A 36 10.60 -7.61 5.81
CA SER A 36 10.71 -8.29 7.11
C SER A 36 11.97 -7.90 7.90
N TYR A 37 12.95 -7.32 7.22
CA TYR A 37 14.20 -6.82 7.80
C TYR A 37 14.76 -5.66 6.95
N TYR A 38 15.30 -4.67 7.63
CA TYR A 38 16.08 -3.58 7.04
C TYR A 38 17.44 -3.49 7.69
N SER A 39 18.51 -3.37 6.91
CA SER A 39 19.76 -2.85 7.42
C SER A 39 19.65 -1.33 7.61
N ASP A 40 20.43 -0.76 8.54
CA ASP A 40 20.44 0.69 8.79
C ASP A 40 20.72 1.50 7.52
N LYS A 41 21.63 0.98 6.67
CA LYS A 41 21.95 1.60 5.39
C LYS A 41 20.71 1.69 4.48
N ILE A 42 20.01 0.58 4.26
CA ILE A 42 18.83 0.54 3.38
C ILE A 42 17.72 1.44 3.93
N LEU A 43 17.48 1.40 5.24
CA LEU A 43 16.46 2.22 5.88
C LEU A 43 16.78 3.71 5.73
N SER A 44 18.03 4.09 5.96
CA SER A 44 18.52 5.45 5.79
C SER A 44 18.37 5.96 4.35
N GLU A 45 18.73 5.14 3.36
CA GLU A 45 18.56 5.46 1.93
C GLU A 45 17.10 5.73 1.59
N LEU A 46 16.18 4.87 2.03
CA LEU A 46 14.74 5.01 1.77
C LEU A 46 14.15 6.28 2.41
N VAL A 47 14.59 6.64 3.62
CA VAL A 47 14.17 7.88 4.28
C VAL A 47 14.75 9.10 3.56
N GLN A 48 16.00 9.05 3.11
CA GLN A 48 16.63 10.12 2.34
C GLN A 48 15.96 10.35 0.97
N GLU A 49 15.35 9.34 0.39
CA GLU A 49 14.49 9.47 -0.80
C GLU A 49 13.20 10.29 -0.54
N GLY A 50 12.96 10.72 0.70
CA GLY A 50 11.77 11.47 1.11
C GLY A 50 10.58 10.60 1.50
N ARG A 51 10.79 9.31 1.78
CA ARG A 51 9.73 8.44 2.33
C ARG A 51 9.49 8.74 3.80
N ILE A 52 8.24 8.68 4.22
CA ILE A 52 7.86 8.77 5.63
C ILE A 52 8.04 7.38 6.26
N LEU A 53 8.86 7.32 7.31
CA LEU A 53 9.08 6.08 8.05
C LEU A 53 7.93 5.85 9.04
N LEU A 54 7.30 4.68 8.96
CA LEU A 54 6.32 4.21 9.94
C LEU A 54 6.99 3.14 10.80
N THR A 55 7.07 3.36 12.11
CA THR A 55 7.78 2.46 13.01
C THR A 55 7.10 2.33 14.36
N ARG A 56 7.28 1.15 15.00
CA ARG A 56 6.88 0.87 16.39
C ARG A 56 8.04 0.93 17.37
N THR A 57 9.23 1.23 16.88
CA THR A 57 10.45 1.26 17.68
C THR A 57 10.82 2.68 18.03
N HIS A 58 10.82 3.03 19.32
CA HIS A 58 11.17 4.37 19.79
C HIS A 58 12.58 4.81 19.38
N ALA A 59 13.55 3.90 19.39
CA ALA A 59 14.92 4.20 18.96
C ALA A 59 14.95 4.65 17.49
N THR A 60 14.30 3.89 16.61
CA THR A 60 14.19 4.19 15.18
C THR A 60 13.44 5.50 14.93
N TYR A 61 12.33 5.72 15.64
CA TYR A 61 11.56 6.97 15.55
C TYR A 61 12.41 8.21 15.93
N ARG A 62 13.23 8.12 16.98
CA ARG A 62 14.10 9.24 17.39
C ARG A 62 15.26 9.47 16.43
N GLN A 63 15.71 8.42 15.75
CA GLN A 63 16.83 8.49 14.81
C GLN A 63 16.46 9.22 13.51
N TYR A 64 15.22 9.10 13.05
CA TYR A 64 14.77 9.62 11.77
C TYR A 64 13.71 10.71 11.92
N GLY A 65 14.03 11.95 11.50
CA GLY A 65 13.12 13.10 11.63
C GLY A 65 11.85 13.03 10.80
N ASN A 66 11.86 12.31 9.66
CA ASN A 66 10.68 12.10 8.82
C ASN A 66 10.01 10.76 9.12
N SER A 67 9.47 10.65 10.35
CA SER A 67 8.89 9.42 10.84
C SER A 67 7.59 9.64 11.62
N ILE A 68 6.76 8.61 11.66
CA ILE A 68 5.54 8.54 12.48
C ILE A 68 5.67 7.33 13.41
N PHE A 69 5.50 7.55 14.70
CA PHE A 69 5.46 6.47 15.68
C PHE A 69 4.07 5.83 15.73
N ILE A 70 4.01 4.51 15.64
CA ILE A 70 2.78 3.72 15.65
C ILE A 70 2.76 2.86 16.91
N ASP A 71 1.92 3.19 17.87
CA ASP A 71 1.87 2.51 19.16
C ASP A 71 0.98 1.25 19.17
N SER A 72 -0.13 1.26 18.43
CA SER A 72 -1.13 0.18 18.47
C SER A 72 -0.69 -1.09 17.74
N ASP A 73 -1.16 -2.25 18.23
CA ASP A 73 -1.07 -3.54 17.55
C ASP A 73 -2.17 -3.76 16.50
N LEU A 74 -3.26 -3.01 16.60
CA LEU A 74 -4.43 -3.20 15.73
C LEU A 74 -4.27 -2.43 14.41
N PRO A 75 -4.40 -3.09 13.25
CA PRO A 75 -4.27 -2.44 11.94
C PRO A 75 -5.18 -1.23 11.73
N GLN A 76 -6.38 -1.25 12.30
CA GLN A 76 -7.33 -0.13 12.29
C GLN A 76 -6.71 1.13 12.93
N ASP A 77 -6.18 0.98 14.14
CA ASP A 77 -5.62 2.08 14.89
C ASP A 77 -4.29 2.54 14.28
N GLN A 78 -3.50 1.61 13.73
CA GLN A 78 -2.28 1.92 13.00
C GLN A 78 -2.57 2.82 11.78
N LEU A 79 -3.59 2.45 10.98
CA LEU A 79 -3.98 3.23 9.80
C LEU A 79 -4.54 4.60 10.22
N LYS A 80 -5.33 4.64 11.29
CA LYS A 80 -5.86 5.87 11.86
C LYS A 80 -4.74 6.79 12.37
N ALA A 81 -3.71 6.27 13.02
CA ALA A 81 -2.57 7.07 13.47
C ALA A 81 -1.83 7.74 12.30
N VAL A 82 -1.69 7.05 11.17
CA VAL A 82 -1.13 7.65 9.96
C VAL A 82 -2.05 8.73 9.40
N ASP A 83 -3.36 8.47 9.37
CA ASP A 83 -4.37 9.42 8.90
C ASP A 83 -4.39 10.69 9.75
N ASP A 84 -4.38 10.56 11.06
CA ASP A 84 -4.36 11.69 12.01
C ASP A 84 -3.08 12.54 11.84
N ALA A 85 -1.97 11.93 11.48
CA ALA A 85 -0.68 12.63 11.32
C ALA A 85 -0.57 13.39 10.00
N ILE A 86 -1.10 12.88 8.89
CA ILE A 86 -0.85 13.44 7.55
C ILE A 86 -2.09 13.61 6.67
N GLY A 87 -3.24 13.11 7.07
CA GLY A 87 -4.47 13.14 6.25
C GLY A 87 -4.36 12.23 5.03
N LEU A 88 -4.79 10.96 5.16
CA LEU A 88 -4.82 10.03 4.03
C LEU A 88 -5.95 10.37 3.05
N THR A 89 -5.68 10.24 1.76
CA THR A 89 -6.70 10.47 0.73
C THR A 89 -7.78 9.38 0.74
N ARG A 90 -9.03 9.78 0.53
CA ARG A 90 -10.18 8.88 0.32
C ARG A 90 -10.50 8.70 -1.16
N ASP A 91 -9.59 9.06 -2.05
CA ASP A 91 -9.79 8.89 -3.49
C ASP A 91 -9.84 7.41 -3.86
N ARG A 92 -11.07 6.92 -4.04
CA ARG A 92 -11.35 5.52 -4.38
C ARG A 92 -10.85 5.10 -5.75
N GLU A 93 -10.59 6.06 -6.64
CA GLU A 93 -10.05 5.77 -7.97
C GLU A 93 -8.58 5.33 -7.90
N GLU A 94 -7.86 5.75 -6.85
CA GLU A 94 -6.47 5.32 -6.61
C GLU A 94 -6.37 3.95 -5.93
N TRP A 95 -7.46 3.44 -5.38
CA TRP A 95 -7.46 2.21 -4.62
C TRP A 95 -7.26 0.97 -5.50
N PHE A 96 -6.56 -0.01 -4.97
CA PHE A 96 -6.22 -1.29 -5.65
C PHE A 96 -5.38 -1.16 -6.93
N LYS A 97 -4.65 -0.08 -7.09
CA LYS A 97 -3.69 0.10 -8.19
C LYS A 97 -2.31 -0.46 -7.91
N ARG A 98 -2.06 -0.93 -6.69
CA ARG A 98 -0.78 -1.52 -6.29
C ARG A 98 -0.89 -2.98 -5.88
N CYS A 99 0.17 -3.73 -6.17
CA CYS A 99 0.31 -5.10 -5.70
C CYS A 99 0.42 -5.12 -4.17
N LEU A 100 -0.44 -5.90 -3.52
CA LEU A 100 -0.46 -6.01 -2.06
C LEU A 100 0.75 -6.77 -1.50
N VAL A 101 1.45 -7.52 -2.34
CA VAL A 101 2.62 -8.32 -1.97
C VAL A 101 3.92 -7.56 -2.16
N CYS A 102 4.16 -6.96 -3.34
CA CYS A 102 5.44 -6.36 -3.69
C CYS A 102 5.40 -4.84 -3.87
N ASN A 103 4.24 -4.20 -3.74
CA ASN A 103 4.06 -2.75 -3.88
C ASN A 103 4.17 -2.20 -5.32
N SER A 104 4.48 -3.01 -6.32
CA SER A 104 4.55 -2.56 -7.72
C SER A 104 3.19 -2.08 -8.22
N CYS A 105 3.20 -1.10 -9.13
CA CYS A 105 1.98 -0.70 -9.81
C CYS A 105 1.40 -1.87 -10.62
N LEU A 106 0.10 -2.05 -10.54
CA LEU A 106 -0.63 -3.04 -11.32
C LEU A 106 -0.91 -2.50 -12.72
N VAL A 107 -0.90 -3.37 -13.70
CA VAL A 107 -1.27 -3.07 -15.08
C VAL A 107 -2.50 -3.89 -15.49
N ARG A 108 -3.17 -3.50 -16.56
CA ARG A 108 -4.29 -4.29 -17.08
C ARG A 108 -3.77 -5.67 -17.50
N ALA A 109 -4.46 -6.73 -17.08
CA ALA A 109 -4.11 -8.09 -17.47
C ALA A 109 -4.44 -8.34 -18.95
N LYS A 110 -3.57 -9.07 -19.63
CA LYS A 110 -3.87 -9.62 -20.97
C LYS A 110 -4.64 -10.91 -20.77
N GLU A 111 -5.73 -11.08 -21.51
CA GLU A 111 -6.60 -12.26 -21.39
C GLU A 111 -5.85 -13.56 -21.65
N GLU A 112 -4.97 -13.59 -22.66
CA GLU A 112 -4.17 -14.76 -22.99
C GLU A 112 -3.29 -15.21 -21.82
N ALA A 113 -2.67 -14.25 -21.12
CA ALA A 113 -1.83 -14.55 -19.97
C ALA A 113 -2.65 -15.01 -18.74
N ALA A 114 -3.90 -14.58 -18.64
CA ALA A 114 -4.79 -14.95 -17.55
C ALA A 114 -5.38 -16.35 -17.71
N ARG A 115 -5.61 -16.81 -18.95
CA ARG A 115 -6.25 -18.11 -19.24
C ARG A 115 -5.58 -19.31 -18.56
N ASP A 116 -4.26 -19.31 -18.50
CA ASP A 116 -3.50 -20.43 -17.93
C ASP A 116 -3.34 -20.34 -16.40
N ASN A 117 -3.73 -19.19 -15.80
CA ASN A 117 -3.42 -18.89 -14.41
C ASN A 117 -4.66 -18.56 -13.56
N VAL A 118 -5.80 -18.37 -14.17
CA VAL A 118 -7.05 -17.95 -13.51
C VAL A 118 -8.19 -18.88 -13.93
N PRO A 119 -9.03 -19.35 -12.99
CA PRO A 119 -10.17 -20.20 -13.32
C PRO A 119 -11.11 -19.57 -14.35
N ASP A 120 -11.67 -20.37 -15.27
CA ASP A 120 -12.52 -19.92 -16.38
C ASP A 120 -13.71 -19.07 -15.91
N TYR A 121 -14.36 -19.45 -14.81
CA TYR A 121 -15.50 -18.69 -14.28
C TYR A 121 -15.11 -17.28 -13.79
N ILE A 122 -13.86 -17.09 -13.35
CA ILE A 122 -13.32 -15.76 -12.98
C ILE A 122 -13.05 -14.95 -14.25
N LEU A 123 -12.45 -15.56 -15.27
CA LEU A 123 -12.22 -14.91 -16.56
C LEU A 123 -13.51 -14.43 -17.20
N LEU A 124 -14.52 -15.28 -17.28
CA LEU A 124 -15.83 -14.94 -17.81
C LEU A 124 -16.48 -13.75 -17.11
N LYS A 125 -16.25 -13.62 -15.81
CA LYS A 125 -16.87 -12.57 -15.00
C LYS A 125 -16.07 -11.28 -14.92
N TYR A 126 -14.72 -11.35 -14.95
CA TYR A 126 -13.87 -10.24 -14.56
C TYR A 126 -12.78 -9.87 -15.56
N SER A 127 -12.68 -10.51 -16.73
CA SER A 127 -11.58 -10.31 -17.70
C SER A 127 -11.32 -8.84 -18.01
N GLU A 128 -12.36 -8.04 -18.21
CA GLU A 128 -12.22 -6.61 -18.52
C GLU A 128 -11.72 -5.75 -17.35
N ARG A 129 -11.81 -6.24 -16.10
CA ARG A 129 -11.43 -5.53 -14.88
C ARG A 129 -10.27 -6.18 -14.15
N MET A 130 -9.63 -7.12 -14.80
CA MET A 130 -8.51 -7.86 -14.21
C MET A 130 -7.23 -7.07 -14.33
N LEU A 131 -6.47 -7.01 -13.23
CA LEU A 131 -5.15 -6.40 -13.15
C LEU A 131 -4.09 -7.48 -12.94
N PHE A 132 -2.86 -7.14 -13.31
CA PHE A 132 -1.71 -8.03 -13.25
C PHE A 132 -0.52 -7.31 -12.61
N CYS A 133 0.19 -8.01 -11.72
CA CYS A 133 1.45 -7.53 -11.20
C CYS A 133 2.62 -8.03 -12.05
N PRO A 134 3.36 -7.15 -12.75
CA PRO A 134 4.47 -7.58 -13.60
C PRO A 134 5.65 -8.17 -12.81
N SER A 135 5.79 -7.81 -11.53
CA SER A 135 6.86 -8.32 -10.65
C SER A 135 6.53 -9.68 -10.03
N CYS A 136 5.36 -9.80 -9.37
CA CYS A 136 4.92 -11.03 -8.69
C CYS A 136 4.25 -12.04 -9.60
N LYS A 137 3.88 -11.66 -10.85
CA LYS A 137 3.09 -12.49 -11.78
C LYS A 137 1.72 -12.90 -11.25
N LYS A 138 1.16 -12.12 -10.32
CA LYS A 138 -0.16 -12.36 -9.71
C LYS A 138 -1.25 -11.58 -10.42
N PHE A 139 -2.44 -12.19 -10.50
CA PHE A 139 -3.64 -11.57 -11.03
C PHE A 139 -4.55 -11.07 -9.90
N TYR A 140 -5.22 -9.96 -10.14
CA TYR A 140 -6.15 -9.31 -9.22
C TYR A 140 -7.46 -8.97 -9.92
N TRP A 141 -8.58 -9.23 -9.28
CA TRP A 141 -9.92 -8.92 -9.79
C TRP A 141 -10.84 -8.45 -8.67
N PRO A 142 -11.96 -7.77 -8.97
CA PRO A 142 -12.90 -7.26 -7.96
C PRO A 142 -13.81 -8.36 -7.39
N GLY A 143 -13.19 -9.39 -6.78
CA GLY A 143 -13.89 -10.51 -6.15
C GLY A 143 -14.22 -10.27 -4.67
N THR A 144 -14.64 -11.35 -3.99
CA THR A 144 -15.07 -11.32 -2.59
C THR A 144 -13.98 -10.85 -1.62
N HIS A 145 -12.72 -11.19 -1.89
CA HIS A 145 -11.61 -10.75 -1.05
C HIS A 145 -11.45 -9.22 -1.09
N ARG A 146 -11.48 -8.63 -2.29
CA ARG A 146 -11.47 -7.18 -2.46
C ARG A 146 -12.65 -6.52 -1.75
N GLN A 147 -13.86 -7.09 -1.89
CA GLN A 147 -15.05 -6.58 -1.24
C GLN A 147 -14.95 -6.59 0.29
N ARG A 148 -14.38 -7.64 0.88
CA ARG A 148 -14.15 -7.71 2.33
C ARG A 148 -13.17 -6.63 2.81
N MET A 149 -12.13 -6.35 2.04
CA MET A 149 -11.17 -5.27 2.38
C MET A 149 -11.85 -3.89 2.31
N LEU A 150 -12.67 -3.65 1.29
CA LEU A 150 -13.45 -2.42 1.16
C LEU A 150 -14.41 -2.21 2.33
N THR A 151 -15.17 -3.25 2.69
CA THR A 151 -16.09 -3.21 3.83
C THR A 151 -15.33 -2.86 5.11
N ARG A 152 -14.20 -3.54 5.34
CA ARG A 152 -13.37 -3.29 6.54
C ARG A 152 -12.86 -1.85 6.61
N LEU A 153 -12.34 -1.31 5.52
CA LEU A 153 -11.90 0.09 5.47
C LEU A 153 -13.05 1.07 5.71
N LYS A 154 -14.21 0.78 5.14
CA LYS A 154 -15.43 1.57 5.40
C LYS A 154 -15.83 1.54 6.88
N ASP A 155 -15.80 0.37 7.51
CA ASP A 155 -16.12 0.21 8.95
C ASP A 155 -15.10 0.96 9.83
N TRP A 156 -13.88 1.14 9.36
CA TRP A 156 -12.83 1.93 10.03
C TRP A 156 -12.89 3.44 9.74
N GLY A 157 -13.83 3.89 8.90
CA GLY A 157 -14.03 5.30 8.57
C GLY A 157 -13.22 5.83 7.37
N PHE A 158 -12.77 4.92 6.47
CA PHE A 158 -12.03 5.25 5.26
C PHE A 158 -12.86 5.12 3.99
#